data_1eb045cd729b9797f1cf0777ff3b28f2
#
_entry.id   1eb045cd729b9797f1cf0777ff3b28f2
#
_cell.length_a   1.000
_cell.length_b   1.000
_cell.length_c   1.000
_cell.angle_alpha   90.00
_cell.angle_beta   90.00
_cell.angle_gamma   90.00
#
_symmetry.space_group_name_H-M   'P 1'
#
loop_
_entity.id
_entity.type
_entity.pdbx_description
1 polymer ?
#
loop_
_entity_poly.entity_id
_entity_poly.type
_entity_poly.pdbx_seq_one_letter_code
_entity_poly.pdbx_strand_id
1 'polypeptide(L)'
;MLNFTVERILWQEPNQRTFSSGGCYALFLFLRGVAIFHCSGVLMPVNQETMVIFKPGEAGTLVNAGAHGTLECICVQLSAATLQELSDEETDLARAFDAVPFRQIAVRPDNEIYMLLKNLARKLCVLPREKNSFGASLFEHGVLQMFVVLVLRACIQAERHKAQVSRHHLMLDEVFLFIQAHLTEELTLERLEKEFFVSREHIAREFKRQTGQTVHRYIVKARLDRCCTLIEQGLPITEVYKTSGFGGYNHFFRAFKKEYGMTPK
;
A
#
# COMPACT_ATOMS: atom_id res chain seq x y z
N MET A 1 0.98 -25.94 18.11
CA MET A 1 0.41 -25.73 16.76
C MET A 1 0.36 -24.25 16.53
N LEU A 2 1.05 -23.76 15.51
CA LEU A 2 1.14 -22.32 15.22
C LEU A 2 -0.26 -21.71 15.02
N ASN A 3 -0.55 -20.62 15.73
CA ASN A 3 -1.82 -19.91 15.62
C ASN A 3 -1.61 -18.66 14.73
N PHE A 4 -1.90 -18.85 13.46
CA PHE A 4 -1.84 -17.77 12.47
C PHE A 4 -2.94 -17.92 11.43
N THR A 5 -3.27 -16.82 10.77
CA THR A 5 -4.21 -16.80 9.63
C THR A 5 -3.57 -16.11 8.44
N VAL A 6 -3.95 -16.56 7.24
CA VAL A 6 -3.50 -15.96 5.99
C VAL A 6 -4.71 -15.67 5.11
N GLU A 7 -4.87 -14.43 4.72
CA GLU A 7 -5.94 -13.98 3.83
C GLU A 7 -5.33 -13.34 2.59
N ARG A 8 -5.71 -13.82 1.40
CA ARG A 8 -5.41 -13.16 0.12
C ARG A 8 -6.58 -12.25 -0.23
N ILE A 9 -6.31 -10.96 -0.30
CA ILE A 9 -7.26 -9.91 -0.64
C ILE A 9 -7.06 -9.56 -2.10
N LEU A 10 -8.12 -9.72 -2.91
CA LEU A 10 -8.11 -9.41 -4.33
C LEU A 10 -9.36 -8.58 -4.66
N TRP A 11 -9.15 -7.29 -5.00
CA TRP A 11 -10.22 -6.39 -5.40
C TRP A 11 -10.01 -5.96 -6.84
N GLN A 12 -11.03 -6.16 -7.67
CA GLN A 12 -11.04 -5.77 -9.07
C GLN A 12 -11.71 -4.41 -9.30
N GLU A 13 -12.50 -3.97 -8.32
CA GLU A 13 -13.26 -2.72 -8.32
C GLU A 13 -12.88 -1.86 -7.11
N PRO A 14 -13.24 -0.56 -7.10
CA PRO A 14 -13.10 0.29 -5.93
C PRO A 14 -13.77 -0.35 -4.72
N ASN A 15 -13.05 -0.43 -3.62
CA ASN A 15 -13.53 -1.05 -2.40
C ASN A 15 -12.83 -0.46 -1.18
N GLN A 16 -13.48 -0.57 -0.02
CA GLN A 16 -12.87 -0.23 1.25
C GLN A 16 -13.19 -1.30 2.31
N ARG A 17 -12.23 -1.57 3.16
CA ARG A 17 -12.41 -2.50 4.26
C ARG A 17 -11.58 -2.07 5.46
N THR A 18 -12.21 -2.06 6.63
CA THR A 18 -11.52 -1.85 7.91
C THR A 18 -10.98 -3.18 8.41
N PHE A 19 -9.72 -3.17 8.79
CA PHE A 19 -9.01 -4.28 9.40
C PHE A 19 -8.69 -3.92 10.84
N SER A 20 -8.85 -4.89 11.73
CA SER A 20 -8.39 -4.80 13.11
C SER A 20 -7.42 -5.95 13.37
N SER A 21 -6.30 -5.65 13.98
CA SER A 21 -5.32 -6.65 14.39
C SER A 21 -5.82 -7.49 15.60
N GLY A 22 -6.80 -6.97 16.36
CA GLY A 22 -7.25 -7.59 17.60
C GLY A 22 -6.07 -7.80 18.56
N GLY A 23 -5.90 -9.02 19.07
CA GLY A 23 -4.76 -9.42 19.90
C GLY A 23 -3.54 -9.93 19.11
N CYS A 24 -3.49 -9.73 17.79
CA CYS A 24 -2.47 -10.27 16.90
C CYS A 24 -1.65 -9.15 16.25
N TYR A 25 -0.46 -9.49 15.73
CA TYR A 25 0.21 -8.68 14.73
C TYR A 25 -0.41 -8.98 13.36
N ALA A 26 -0.66 -7.95 12.54
CA ALA A 26 -1.16 -8.13 11.18
C ALA A 26 -0.17 -7.52 10.17
N LEU A 27 0.26 -8.34 9.23
CA LEU A 27 1.28 -8.05 8.23
C LEU A 27 0.65 -8.06 6.86
N PHE A 28 0.61 -6.91 6.19
CA PHE A 28 0.09 -6.79 4.83
C PHE A 28 1.25 -6.67 3.85
N LEU A 29 1.29 -7.53 2.86
CA LEU A 29 2.23 -7.45 1.73
C LEU A 29 1.46 -7.14 0.46
N PHE A 30 1.71 -5.97 -0.14
CA PHE A 30 1.05 -5.52 -1.37
C PHE A 30 1.78 -6.09 -2.59
N LEU A 31 1.04 -6.84 -3.42
CA LEU A 31 1.56 -7.54 -4.59
C LEU A 31 1.25 -6.83 -5.90
N ARG A 32 0.15 -6.08 -5.94
CA ARG A 32 -0.33 -5.37 -7.13
C ARG A 32 -1.28 -4.24 -6.75
N GLY A 33 -1.28 -3.18 -7.57
CA GLY A 33 -2.19 -2.06 -7.44
C GLY A 33 -1.66 -0.96 -6.53
N VAL A 34 -2.49 0.07 -6.35
CA VAL A 34 -2.25 1.24 -5.49
C VAL A 34 -3.47 1.43 -4.61
N ALA A 35 -3.27 1.67 -3.34
CA ALA A 35 -4.34 1.91 -2.38
C ALA A 35 -3.87 2.91 -1.32
N ILE A 36 -4.79 3.34 -0.47
CA ILE A 36 -4.48 4.17 0.70
C ILE A 36 -4.87 3.36 1.94
N PHE A 37 -3.93 3.25 2.86
CA PHE A 37 -4.22 2.75 4.20
C PHE A 37 -4.43 3.94 5.14
N HIS A 38 -5.59 3.99 5.77
CA HIS A 38 -5.93 5.00 6.77
C HIS A 38 -5.84 4.39 8.15
N CYS A 39 -4.88 4.84 8.97
CA CYS A 39 -4.67 4.33 10.32
C CYS A 39 -4.35 5.48 11.28
N SER A 40 -5.03 5.53 12.42
CA SER A 40 -4.80 6.52 13.49
C SER A 40 -4.74 7.99 13.01
N GLY A 41 -5.57 8.35 12.03
CA GLY A 41 -5.59 9.69 11.43
C GLY A 41 -4.51 9.96 10.39
N VAL A 42 -3.65 8.99 10.07
CA VAL A 42 -2.62 9.08 9.05
C VAL A 42 -3.06 8.36 7.79
N LEU A 43 -2.92 9.02 6.64
CA LEU A 43 -3.13 8.43 5.32
C LEU A 43 -1.79 7.93 4.78
N MET A 44 -1.72 6.64 4.47
CA MET A 44 -0.51 6.01 3.94
C MET A 44 -0.78 5.47 2.55
N PRO A 45 -0.19 6.05 1.51
CA PRO A 45 -0.23 5.45 0.19
C PRO A 45 0.57 4.15 0.19
N VAL A 46 -0.07 3.08 -0.28
CA VAL A 46 0.54 1.77 -0.44
C VAL A 46 0.46 1.35 -1.90
N ASN A 47 1.50 0.73 -2.39
CA ASN A 47 1.58 0.21 -3.75
C ASN A 47 2.25 -1.17 -3.74
N GLN A 48 2.45 -1.73 -4.92
CA GLN A 48 3.31 -2.89 -5.07
C GLN A 48 4.65 -2.65 -4.36
N GLU A 49 5.19 -3.67 -3.69
CA GLU A 49 6.41 -3.64 -2.87
C GLU A 49 6.26 -2.95 -1.50
N THR A 50 5.08 -2.45 -1.16
CA THR A 50 4.85 -1.93 0.18
C THR A 50 4.44 -3.07 1.12
N MET A 51 4.90 -2.97 2.36
CA MET A 51 4.52 -3.82 3.47
C MET A 51 3.96 -2.93 4.58
N VAL A 52 2.81 -3.31 5.15
CA VAL A 52 2.18 -2.59 6.27
C VAL A 52 2.08 -3.53 7.46
N ILE A 53 2.42 -3.04 8.63
CA ILE A 53 2.43 -3.83 9.86
C ILE A 53 1.55 -3.13 10.89
N PHE A 54 0.63 -3.89 11.50
CA PHE A 54 -0.14 -3.49 12.66
C PHE A 54 0.31 -4.27 13.89
N LYS A 55 0.44 -3.58 15.01
CA LYS A 55 0.60 -4.18 16.33
C LYS A 55 -0.75 -4.65 16.88
N PRO A 56 -0.75 -5.49 17.91
CA PRO A 56 -1.96 -5.82 18.65
C PRO A 56 -2.70 -4.56 19.10
N GLY A 57 -4.02 -4.53 18.87
CA GLY A 57 -4.90 -3.41 19.21
C GLY A 57 -4.99 -2.31 18.16
N GLU A 58 -4.19 -2.34 17.11
CA GLU A 58 -4.28 -1.36 16.03
C GLU A 58 -5.34 -1.75 14.99
N ALA A 59 -5.89 -0.73 14.35
CA ALA A 59 -6.86 -0.89 13.27
C ALA A 59 -6.61 0.16 12.18
N GLY A 60 -7.00 -0.17 10.95
CA GLY A 60 -6.91 0.74 9.83
C GLY A 60 -7.86 0.36 8.72
N THR A 61 -8.17 1.32 7.85
CA THR A 61 -9.04 1.13 6.69
C THR A 61 -8.21 1.17 5.42
N LEU A 62 -8.24 0.09 4.66
CA LEU A 62 -7.67 0.02 3.32
C LEU A 62 -8.71 0.50 2.32
N VAL A 63 -8.34 1.47 1.52
CA VAL A 63 -9.18 2.05 0.46
C VAL A 63 -8.50 1.85 -0.88
N ASN A 64 -9.13 1.09 -1.78
CA ASN A 64 -8.72 1.03 -3.17
C ASN A 64 -9.28 2.25 -3.89
N ALA A 65 -8.48 3.27 -4.08
CA ALA A 65 -8.85 4.52 -4.73
C ALA A 65 -8.77 4.45 -6.27
N GLY A 66 -8.28 3.34 -6.82
CA GLY A 66 -8.11 3.17 -8.26
C GLY A 66 -9.37 2.66 -8.93
N ALA A 67 -10.00 3.45 -9.80
CA ALA A 67 -11.25 3.09 -10.48
C ALA A 67 -11.15 1.86 -11.40
N HIS A 68 -9.96 1.42 -11.80
CA HIS A 68 -9.77 0.28 -12.70
C HIS A 68 -8.49 -0.50 -12.44
N GLY A 69 -8.00 -0.52 -11.22
CA GLY A 69 -6.79 -1.27 -10.87
C GLY A 69 -7.08 -2.44 -9.94
N THR A 70 -6.71 -3.65 -10.34
CA THR A 70 -6.71 -4.78 -9.42
C THR A 70 -5.77 -4.48 -8.26
N LEU A 71 -6.32 -4.47 -7.03
CA LEU A 71 -5.54 -4.48 -5.81
C LEU A 71 -5.36 -5.93 -5.37
N GLU A 72 -4.13 -6.34 -5.14
CA GLU A 72 -3.80 -7.64 -4.57
C GLU A 72 -2.85 -7.44 -3.38
N CYS A 73 -3.26 -7.92 -2.22
CA CYS A 73 -2.36 -8.03 -1.06
C CYS A 73 -2.61 -9.34 -0.29
N ILE A 74 -1.63 -9.73 0.49
CA ILE A 74 -1.72 -10.86 1.41
C ILE A 74 -1.60 -10.31 2.83
N CYS A 75 -2.57 -10.66 3.69
CA CYS A 75 -2.55 -10.37 5.11
C CYS A 75 -2.18 -11.64 5.88
N VAL A 76 -1.17 -11.56 6.71
CA VAL A 76 -0.77 -12.62 7.64
C VAL A 76 -0.97 -12.09 9.06
N GLN A 77 -1.81 -12.77 9.85
CA GLN A 77 -2.01 -12.43 11.26
C GLN A 77 -1.35 -13.47 12.16
N LEU A 78 -0.64 -13.01 13.18
CA LEU A 78 0.17 -13.83 14.08
C LEU A 78 -0.09 -13.43 15.52
N SER A 79 -0.29 -14.41 16.40
CA SER A 79 -0.34 -14.13 17.84
C SER A 79 1.07 -13.94 18.41
N ALA A 80 1.17 -13.24 19.56
CA ALA A 80 2.43 -13.13 20.30
C ALA A 80 2.98 -14.52 20.70
N ALA A 81 2.09 -15.46 21.05
CA ALA A 81 2.47 -16.84 21.36
C ALA A 81 3.12 -17.55 20.16
N THR A 82 2.59 -17.33 18.94
CA THR A 82 3.21 -17.86 17.71
C THR A 82 4.60 -17.28 17.47
N LEU A 83 4.79 -15.97 17.68
CA LEU A 83 6.11 -15.37 17.57
C LEU A 83 7.10 -15.94 18.58
N GLN A 84 6.67 -16.24 19.82
CA GLN A 84 7.48 -16.90 20.82
C GLN A 84 7.82 -18.34 20.41
N GLU A 85 6.85 -19.11 19.86
CA GLU A 85 7.09 -20.47 19.36
C GLU A 85 8.07 -20.50 18.17
N LEU A 86 8.12 -19.44 17.37
CA LEU A 86 9.06 -19.28 16.25
C LEU A 86 10.43 -18.74 16.66
N SER A 87 10.57 -18.24 17.88
CA SER A 87 11.83 -17.70 18.45
C SER A 87 12.79 -18.81 18.83
N ASP A 88 14.08 -18.50 18.94
CA ASP A 88 15.11 -19.37 19.46
C ASP A 88 15.85 -18.74 20.67
N GLU A 89 16.88 -19.39 21.17
CA GLU A 89 17.66 -18.93 22.35
C GLU A 89 18.34 -17.57 22.12
N GLU A 90 18.65 -17.23 20.88
CA GLU A 90 19.37 -16.01 20.52
C GLU A 90 18.42 -14.90 20.02
N THR A 91 17.22 -15.26 19.52
CA THR A 91 16.33 -14.35 18.79
C THR A 91 14.91 -14.38 19.35
N ASP A 92 14.53 -13.37 20.10
CA ASP A 92 13.14 -13.13 20.54
C ASP A 92 12.39 -12.30 19.49
N LEU A 93 11.59 -12.97 18.65
CA LEU A 93 10.85 -12.34 17.56
C LEU A 93 9.74 -11.42 18.08
N ALA A 94 9.07 -11.76 19.18
CA ALA A 94 8.01 -10.93 19.76
C ALA A 94 8.60 -9.59 20.25
N ARG A 95 9.68 -9.67 21.02
CA ARG A 95 10.42 -8.49 21.48
C ARG A 95 10.97 -7.65 20.32
N ALA A 96 11.44 -8.33 19.25
CA ALA A 96 11.94 -7.64 18.07
C ALA A 96 10.85 -6.84 17.36
N PHE A 97 9.63 -7.39 17.24
CA PHE A 97 8.47 -6.66 16.72
C PHE A 97 8.09 -5.47 17.61
N ASP A 98 8.15 -5.61 18.92
CA ASP A 98 7.84 -4.52 19.84
C ASP A 98 8.91 -3.42 19.81
N ALA A 99 10.17 -3.78 19.59
CA ALA A 99 11.31 -2.86 19.55
C ALA A 99 11.38 -2.04 18.23
N VAL A 100 10.80 -2.52 17.13
CA VAL A 100 10.74 -1.73 15.89
C VAL A 100 9.96 -0.44 16.16
N PRO A 101 10.56 0.76 15.96
CA PRO A 101 9.90 2.03 16.22
C PRO A 101 8.81 2.25 15.18
N PHE A 102 7.59 1.88 15.52
CA PHE A 102 6.40 1.94 14.66
C PHE A 102 5.84 3.37 14.46
N ARG A 103 6.69 4.33 14.22
CA ARG A 103 6.25 5.58 13.59
C ARG A 103 6.00 5.43 12.09
N GLN A 104 6.28 4.23 11.54
CA GLN A 104 6.06 3.92 10.13
C GLN A 104 5.42 2.55 10.00
N ILE A 105 4.16 2.58 9.77
CA ILE A 105 3.32 1.42 9.50
C ILE A 105 3.61 0.85 8.10
N ALA A 106 4.13 1.67 7.17
CA ALA A 106 4.47 1.25 5.81
C ALA A 106 6.00 1.15 5.61
N VAL A 107 6.46 -0.01 5.16
CA VAL A 107 7.87 -0.31 4.87
C VAL A 107 8.00 -0.76 3.42
N ARG A 108 9.06 -0.34 2.75
CA ARG A 108 9.44 -0.86 1.42
C ARG A 108 10.73 -1.66 1.57
N PRO A 109 10.65 -2.98 1.52
CA PRO A 109 11.83 -3.84 1.45
C PRO A 109 12.66 -3.55 0.21
N ASP A 110 13.94 -3.90 0.22
CA ASP A 110 14.68 -4.00 -1.03
C ASP A 110 14.08 -5.09 -1.95
N ASN A 111 14.45 -5.04 -3.23
CA ASN A 111 13.85 -5.94 -4.23
C ASN A 111 14.11 -7.42 -3.93
N GLU A 112 15.26 -7.78 -3.37
CA GLU A 112 15.61 -9.16 -3.03
C GLU A 112 14.72 -9.66 -1.89
N ILE A 113 14.64 -8.93 -0.78
CA ILE A 113 13.79 -9.27 0.36
C ILE A 113 12.32 -9.30 -0.06
N TYR A 114 11.87 -8.33 -0.88
CA TYR A 114 10.49 -8.30 -1.37
C TYR A 114 10.14 -9.56 -2.18
N MET A 115 11.00 -9.98 -3.10
CA MET A 115 10.76 -11.18 -3.90
C MET A 115 10.69 -12.45 -3.04
N LEU A 116 11.53 -12.57 -2.03
CA LEU A 116 11.47 -13.67 -1.07
C LEU A 116 10.18 -13.64 -0.26
N LEU A 117 9.82 -12.48 0.32
CA LEU A 117 8.57 -12.30 1.06
C LEU A 117 7.33 -12.64 0.23
N LYS A 118 7.29 -12.18 -1.03
CA LYS A 118 6.21 -12.49 -1.97
C LYS A 118 6.05 -13.99 -2.20
N ASN A 119 7.15 -14.71 -2.39
CA ASN A 119 7.11 -16.15 -2.61
C ASN A 119 6.67 -16.90 -1.35
N LEU A 120 7.19 -16.52 -0.18
CA LEU A 120 6.79 -17.11 1.10
C LEU A 120 5.33 -16.81 1.43
N ALA A 121 4.86 -15.57 1.25
CA ALA A 121 3.47 -15.20 1.49
C ALA A 121 2.50 -16.00 0.60
N ARG A 122 2.84 -16.19 -0.68
CA ARG A 122 2.07 -17.05 -1.59
C ARG A 122 2.07 -18.51 -1.13
N LYS A 123 3.20 -19.00 -0.64
CA LYS A 123 3.29 -20.36 -0.10
C LYS A 123 2.41 -20.51 1.15
N LEU A 124 2.43 -19.54 2.06
CA LEU A 124 1.56 -19.52 3.23
C LEU A 124 0.05 -19.61 2.88
N CYS A 125 -0.38 -19.03 1.74
CA CYS A 125 -1.77 -19.13 1.28
C CYS A 125 -2.19 -20.56 0.87
N VAL A 126 -1.26 -21.44 0.50
CA VAL A 126 -1.57 -22.80 0.03
C VAL A 126 -1.29 -23.87 1.07
N LEU A 127 -0.49 -23.60 2.11
CA LEU A 127 -0.16 -24.55 3.17
C LEU A 127 -1.37 -25.25 3.83
N PRO A 128 -2.50 -24.58 4.08
CA PRO A 128 -3.67 -25.26 4.65
C PRO A 128 -4.18 -26.45 3.83
N ARG A 129 -3.88 -26.50 2.53
CA ARG A 129 -4.26 -27.58 1.61
C ARG A 129 -3.28 -28.77 1.62
N GLU A 130 -2.08 -28.57 2.17
CA GLU A 130 -0.97 -29.53 2.14
C GLU A 130 -0.77 -30.28 3.48
N LYS A 131 -1.75 -30.20 4.41
CA LYS A 131 -1.63 -30.73 5.78
C LYS A 131 -1.23 -32.22 5.87
N ASN A 132 -1.53 -33.00 4.85
CA ASN A 132 -1.23 -34.45 4.82
C ASN A 132 0.09 -34.79 4.11
N SER A 133 0.86 -33.80 3.67
CA SER A 133 2.15 -34.06 3.03
C SER A 133 3.25 -34.37 4.04
N PHE A 134 4.25 -35.12 3.60
CA PHE A 134 5.43 -35.44 4.45
C PHE A 134 6.06 -34.16 4.98
N GLY A 135 6.28 -34.10 6.30
CA GLY A 135 6.92 -32.96 6.97
C GLY A 135 6.11 -31.65 6.94
N ALA A 136 4.78 -31.71 6.72
CA ALA A 136 3.94 -30.52 6.57
C ALA A 136 4.08 -29.53 7.73
N SER A 137 4.07 -30.01 8.99
CA SER A 137 4.22 -29.14 10.16
C SER A 137 5.59 -28.48 10.24
N LEU A 138 6.65 -29.23 9.94
CA LEU A 138 8.02 -28.69 9.92
C LEU A 138 8.20 -27.66 8.81
N PHE A 139 7.61 -27.94 7.64
CA PHE A 139 7.65 -27.03 6.51
C PHE A 139 6.87 -25.75 6.78
N GLU A 140 5.66 -25.85 7.37
CA GLU A 140 4.85 -24.71 7.81
C GLU A 140 5.63 -23.83 8.78
N HIS A 141 6.25 -24.43 9.80
CA HIS A 141 7.09 -23.73 10.76
C HIS A 141 8.23 -22.97 10.08
N GLY A 142 9.00 -23.64 9.23
CA GLY A 142 10.14 -23.03 8.53
C GLY A 142 9.74 -21.90 7.59
N VAL A 143 8.63 -22.05 6.85
CA VAL A 143 8.13 -21.01 5.94
C VAL A 143 7.69 -19.78 6.73
N LEU A 144 6.93 -19.97 7.82
CA LEU A 144 6.45 -18.88 8.65
C LEU A 144 7.59 -18.16 9.38
N GLN A 145 8.52 -18.92 9.96
CA GLN A 145 9.71 -18.38 10.63
C GLN A 145 10.55 -17.52 9.67
N MET A 146 10.84 -18.03 8.46
CA MET A 146 11.59 -17.29 7.45
C MET A 146 10.86 -16.03 7.03
N PHE A 147 9.54 -16.10 6.84
CA PHE A 147 8.71 -14.94 6.49
C PHE A 147 8.81 -13.85 7.57
N VAL A 148 8.63 -14.20 8.84
CA VAL A 148 8.70 -13.27 9.97
C VAL A 148 10.09 -12.64 10.11
N VAL A 149 11.15 -13.43 9.99
CA VAL A 149 12.54 -12.93 10.06
C VAL A 149 12.82 -11.94 8.93
N LEU A 150 12.37 -12.22 7.70
CA LEU A 150 12.56 -11.31 6.57
C LEU A 150 11.75 -10.00 6.73
N VAL A 151 10.54 -10.08 7.30
CA VAL A 151 9.76 -8.88 7.65
C VAL A 151 10.54 -8.00 8.62
N LEU A 152 11.08 -8.56 9.70
CA LEU A 152 11.88 -7.82 10.68
C LEU A 152 13.17 -7.25 10.07
N ARG A 153 13.87 -8.03 9.24
CA ARG A 153 15.05 -7.53 8.50
C ARG A 153 14.71 -6.33 7.62
N ALA A 154 13.59 -6.38 6.88
CA ALA A 154 13.13 -5.26 6.08
C ALA A 154 12.86 -4.00 6.94
N CYS A 155 12.25 -4.18 8.11
CA CYS A 155 12.01 -3.07 9.05
C CYS A 155 13.32 -2.46 9.57
N ILE A 156 14.27 -3.30 9.99
CA ILE A 156 15.57 -2.85 10.50
C ILE A 156 16.38 -2.15 9.41
N GLN A 157 16.36 -2.66 8.18
CA GLN A 157 17.01 -2.02 7.05
C GLN A 157 16.37 -0.66 6.73
N ALA A 158 15.04 -0.56 6.72
CA ALA A 158 14.33 0.68 6.48
C ALA A 158 14.73 1.76 7.51
N GLU A 159 14.88 1.39 8.78
CA GLU A 159 15.34 2.31 9.81
C GLU A 159 16.81 2.75 9.61
N ARG A 160 17.71 1.84 9.22
CA ARG A 160 19.10 2.18 8.92
C ARG A 160 19.22 3.09 7.69
N HIS A 161 18.44 2.83 6.64
CA HIS A 161 18.40 3.67 5.44
C HIS A 161 17.78 5.04 5.69
N LYS A 162 16.83 5.17 6.63
CA LYS A 162 16.31 6.49 7.03
C LYS A 162 17.38 7.38 7.63
N ALA A 163 18.28 6.84 8.39
CA ALA A 163 19.41 7.60 8.93
C ALA A 163 20.34 8.12 7.82
N GLN A 164 20.42 7.42 6.68
CA GLN A 164 21.28 7.76 5.55
C GLN A 164 20.56 8.45 4.36
N VAL A 165 19.26 8.17 4.10
CA VAL A 165 18.53 8.56 2.87
C VAL A 165 17.25 9.36 3.17
N SER A 166 17.13 9.88 4.35
CA SER A 166 15.93 10.44 5.01
C SER A 166 15.14 11.53 4.24
N ARG A 167 15.47 11.91 3.02
CA ARG A 167 14.74 12.97 2.29
C ARG A 167 13.97 12.50 1.04
N HIS A 168 14.38 11.47 0.34
CA HIS A 168 13.83 11.18 -0.99
C HIS A 168 12.59 10.29 -1.05
N HIS A 169 12.44 9.32 -0.16
CA HIS A 169 11.26 8.43 -0.17
C HIS A 169 10.05 9.00 0.59
N LEU A 170 10.28 9.64 1.72
CA LEU A 170 9.25 10.37 2.47
C LEU A 170 8.58 11.43 1.58
N MET A 171 9.36 12.11 0.75
CA MET A 171 8.88 13.15 -0.17
C MET A 171 7.81 12.66 -1.15
N LEU A 172 7.95 11.48 -1.74
CA LEU A 172 6.94 11.02 -2.72
C LEU A 172 5.63 10.60 -2.07
N ASP A 173 5.68 10.03 -0.89
CA ASP A 173 4.48 9.71 -0.13
C ASP A 173 3.74 11.00 0.26
N GLU A 174 4.48 12.04 0.65
CA GLU A 174 3.94 13.38 0.89
C GLU A 174 3.38 14.01 -0.39
N VAL A 175 4.06 13.86 -1.53
CA VAL A 175 3.56 14.32 -2.84
C VAL A 175 2.25 13.62 -3.21
N PHE A 176 2.13 12.32 -2.98
CA PHE A 176 0.87 11.60 -3.21
C PHE A 176 -0.26 12.11 -2.33
N LEU A 177 -0.02 12.28 -1.04
CA LEU A 177 -1.00 12.81 -0.10
C LEU A 177 -1.42 14.23 -0.48
N PHE A 178 -0.46 15.07 -0.83
CA PHE A 178 -0.72 16.44 -1.28
C PHE A 178 -1.59 16.47 -2.53
N ILE A 179 -1.26 15.66 -3.55
CA ILE A 179 -2.07 15.54 -4.77
C ILE A 179 -3.50 15.12 -4.43
N GLN A 180 -3.68 14.12 -3.57
CA GLN A 180 -5.02 13.65 -3.19
C GLN A 180 -5.82 14.71 -2.42
N ALA A 181 -5.18 15.43 -1.52
CA ALA A 181 -5.83 16.49 -0.75
C ALA A 181 -6.24 17.70 -1.62
N HIS A 182 -5.50 17.98 -2.71
CA HIS A 182 -5.66 19.18 -3.53
C HIS A 182 -6.14 18.87 -4.97
N LEU A 183 -6.77 17.69 -5.19
CA LEU A 183 -7.21 17.26 -6.54
C LEU A 183 -8.09 18.26 -7.27
N THR A 184 -8.88 19.05 -6.51
CA THR A 184 -9.81 20.05 -7.06
C THR A 184 -9.14 21.38 -7.43
N GLU A 185 -7.90 21.57 -7.02
CA GLU A 185 -7.13 22.78 -7.22
C GLU A 185 -6.20 22.65 -8.44
N GLU A 186 -5.53 23.74 -8.79
CA GLU A 186 -4.49 23.71 -9.80
C GLU A 186 -3.26 22.98 -9.25
N LEU A 187 -2.95 21.82 -9.85
CA LEU A 187 -1.82 20.98 -9.49
C LEU A 187 -0.83 20.93 -10.67
N THR A 188 0.29 21.63 -10.50
CA THR A 188 1.42 21.64 -11.46
C THR A 188 2.70 21.16 -10.81
N LEU A 189 3.70 20.79 -11.61
CA LEU A 189 5.01 20.42 -11.08
C LEU A 189 5.68 21.61 -10.37
N GLU A 190 5.43 22.84 -10.83
CA GLU A 190 5.94 24.07 -10.21
C GLU A 190 5.34 24.27 -8.81
N ARG A 191 4.07 23.91 -8.62
CA ARG A 191 3.44 23.95 -7.29
C ARG A 191 4.04 22.91 -6.36
N LEU A 192 4.26 21.69 -6.85
CA LEU A 192 4.93 20.66 -6.08
C LEU A 192 6.37 21.01 -5.73
N GLU A 193 7.13 21.63 -6.65
CA GLU A 193 8.48 22.14 -6.39
C GLU A 193 8.52 23.15 -5.25
N LYS A 194 7.57 24.09 -5.22
CA LYS A 194 7.46 25.09 -4.16
C LYS A 194 7.06 24.51 -2.82
N GLU A 195 6.13 23.55 -2.84
CA GLU A 195 5.62 22.92 -1.62
C GLU A 195 6.67 22.03 -0.95
N PHE A 196 7.39 21.23 -1.76
CA PHE A 196 8.32 20.22 -1.25
C PHE A 196 9.78 20.65 -1.26
N PHE A 197 10.10 21.85 -1.76
CA PHE A 197 11.48 22.37 -1.91
C PHE A 197 12.40 21.41 -2.67
N VAL A 198 11.86 20.74 -3.69
CA VAL A 198 12.54 19.75 -4.52
C VAL A 198 12.28 20.07 -5.98
N SER A 199 13.32 20.02 -6.83
CA SER A 199 13.20 20.37 -8.24
C SER A 199 12.13 19.52 -8.95
N ARG A 200 11.35 20.13 -9.82
CA ARG A 200 10.31 19.49 -10.63
C ARG A 200 10.82 18.29 -11.44
N GLU A 201 12.08 18.38 -11.93
CA GLU A 201 12.72 17.31 -12.68
C GLU A 201 12.96 16.07 -11.80
N HIS A 202 13.34 16.29 -10.54
CA HIS A 202 13.53 15.21 -9.56
C HIS A 202 12.20 14.58 -9.20
N ILE A 203 11.17 15.39 -8.88
CA ILE A 203 9.82 14.89 -8.59
C ILE A 203 9.30 14.06 -9.77
N ALA A 204 9.37 14.60 -11.00
CA ALA A 204 8.86 13.91 -12.19
C ALA A 204 9.56 12.58 -12.46
N ARG A 205 10.90 12.53 -12.32
CA ARG A 205 11.69 11.32 -12.52
C ARG A 205 11.37 10.26 -11.47
N GLU A 206 11.38 10.63 -10.19
CA GLU A 206 11.12 9.70 -9.10
C GLU A 206 9.69 9.20 -9.10
N PHE A 207 8.72 10.08 -9.36
CA PHE A 207 7.32 9.73 -9.48
C PHE A 207 7.10 8.71 -10.61
N LYS A 208 7.68 8.95 -11.80
CA LYS A 208 7.60 8.03 -12.94
C LYS A 208 8.29 6.70 -12.65
N ARG A 209 9.44 6.73 -11.96
CA ARG A 209 10.19 5.52 -11.58
C ARG A 209 9.35 4.63 -10.66
N GLN A 210 8.62 5.22 -9.70
CA GLN A 210 7.84 4.46 -8.70
C GLN A 210 6.46 4.04 -9.21
N THR A 211 5.79 4.89 -10.00
CA THR A 211 4.39 4.66 -10.42
C THR A 211 4.26 4.13 -11.85
N GLY A 212 5.33 4.18 -12.63
CA GLY A 212 5.31 3.89 -14.06
C GLY A 212 4.63 4.95 -14.92
N GLN A 213 4.13 6.05 -14.33
CA GLN A 213 3.41 7.12 -15.04
C GLN A 213 3.87 8.51 -14.61
N THR A 214 3.55 9.53 -15.42
CA THR A 214 3.87 10.91 -15.08
C THR A 214 2.92 11.46 -14.01
N VAL A 215 3.37 12.45 -13.23
CA VAL A 215 2.55 13.18 -12.24
C VAL A 215 1.25 13.69 -12.87
N HIS A 216 1.33 14.33 -14.05
CA HIS A 216 0.14 14.83 -14.75
C HIS A 216 -0.85 13.72 -15.10
N ARG A 217 -0.36 12.57 -15.62
CA ARG A 217 -1.23 11.44 -15.95
C ARG A 217 -1.92 10.88 -14.69
N TYR A 218 -1.20 10.81 -13.59
CA TYR A 218 -1.74 10.39 -12.31
C TYR A 218 -2.85 11.32 -11.82
N ILE A 219 -2.61 12.65 -11.83
CA ILE A 219 -3.61 13.66 -11.43
C ILE A 219 -4.86 13.56 -12.31
N VAL A 220 -4.69 13.48 -13.64
CA VAL A 220 -5.82 13.35 -14.58
C VAL A 220 -6.63 12.08 -14.26
N LYS A 221 -5.96 10.96 -14.04
CA LYS A 221 -6.63 9.70 -13.71
C LYS A 221 -7.38 9.79 -12.38
N ALA A 222 -6.76 10.31 -11.33
CA ALA A 222 -7.40 10.49 -10.02
C ALA A 222 -8.64 11.42 -10.10
N ARG A 223 -8.59 12.47 -10.94
CA ARG A 223 -9.75 13.34 -11.20
C ARG A 223 -10.87 12.61 -11.95
N LEU A 224 -10.52 11.77 -12.93
CA LEU A 224 -11.50 10.97 -13.66
C LEU A 224 -12.17 9.95 -12.75
N ASP A 225 -11.41 9.30 -11.87
CA ASP A 225 -11.92 8.35 -10.89
C ASP A 225 -12.93 9.04 -9.94
N ARG A 226 -12.61 10.26 -9.49
CA ARG A 226 -13.54 11.09 -8.72
C ARG A 226 -14.80 11.45 -9.53
N CYS A 227 -14.65 11.75 -10.84
CA CYS A 227 -15.81 12.00 -11.70
C CYS A 227 -16.73 10.80 -11.77
N CYS A 228 -16.20 9.59 -11.96
CA CYS A 228 -17.00 8.36 -12.00
C CYS A 228 -17.80 8.18 -10.71
N THR A 229 -17.16 8.32 -9.55
CA THR A 229 -17.83 8.22 -8.24
C THR A 229 -18.97 9.24 -8.11
N LEU A 230 -18.77 10.49 -8.53
CA LEU A 230 -19.80 11.53 -8.46
C LEU A 230 -20.96 11.29 -9.43
N ILE A 231 -20.67 10.74 -10.62
CA ILE A 231 -21.71 10.33 -11.59
C ILE A 231 -22.56 9.19 -11.02
N GLU A 232 -21.92 8.18 -10.41
CA GLU A 232 -22.61 7.06 -9.75
C GLU A 232 -23.50 7.51 -8.58
N GLN A 233 -23.12 8.60 -7.92
CA GLN A 233 -23.91 9.27 -6.88
C GLN A 233 -25.05 10.12 -7.44
N GLY A 234 -25.20 10.20 -8.78
CA GLY A 234 -26.29 10.90 -9.44
C GLY A 234 -26.05 12.41 -9.69
N LEU A 235 -24.82 12.90 -9.52
CA LEU A 235 -24.53 14.29 -9.84
C LEU A 235 -24.54 14.52 -11.36
N PRO A 236 -25.10 15.67 -11.83
CA PRO A 236 -25.09 15.98 -13.25
C PRO A 236 -23.67 16.26 -13.77
N ILE A 237 -23.36 15.78 -14.97
CA ILE A 237 -22.03 15.88 -15.58
C ILE A 237 -21.51 17.33 -15.63
N THR A 238 -22.41 18.31 -15.78
CA THR A 238 -22.09 19.74 -15.78
C THR A 238 -21.49 20.24 -14.47
N GLU A 239 -21.74 19.55 -13.36
CA GLU A 239 -21.18 19.84 -12.04
C GLU A 239 -19.97 18.95 -11.71
N VAL A 240 -20.01 17.69 -12.14
CA VAL A 240 -19.00 16.69 -11.84
C VAL A 240 -17.60 17.14 -12.25
N TYR A 241 -17.41 17.65 -13.48
CA TYR A 241 -16.08 18.06 -13.93
C TYR A 241 -15.51 19.25 -13.15
N LYS A 242 -16.36 20.18 -12.70
CA LYS A 242 -15.95 21.33 -11.89
C LYS A 242 -15.49 20.90 -10.50
N THR A 243 -16.28 20.05 -9.84
CA THR A 243 -16.02 19.57 -8.49
C THR A 243 -14.88 18.52 -8.43
N SER A 244 -14.46 18.00 -9.59
CA SER A 244 -13.36 17.05 -9.71
C SER A 244 -12.03 17.70 -10.12
N GLY A 245 -11.96 19.04 -10.26
CA GLY A 245 -10.73 19.79 -10.52
C GLY A 245 -10.33 19.91 -11.99
N PHE A 246 -11.24 19.59 -12.95
CA PHE A 246 -11.00 19.90 -14.36
C PHE A 246 -11.24 21.37 -14.65
N GLY A 247 -10.29 22.05 -15.31
CA GLY A 247 -10.38 23.46 -15.68
C GLY A 247 -11.41 23.80 -16.77
N GLY A 248 -12.14 22.78 -17.30
CA GLY A 248 -13.20 22.96 -18.28
C GLY A 248 -13.73 21.65 -18.83
N TYR A 249 -14.97 21.67 -19.31
CA TYR A 249 -15.68 20.52 -19.88
C TYR A 249 -14.89 19.83 -21.01
N ASN A 250 -14.31 20.61 -21.93
CA ASN A 250 -13.56 20.06 -23.05
C ASN A 250 -12.31 19.26 -22.62
N HIS A 251 -11.65 19.68 -21.54
CA HIS A 251 -10.53 18.95 -20.96
C HIS A 251 -10.98 17.64 -20.34
N PHE A 252 -12.03 17.70 -19.52
CA PHE A 252 -12.66 16.52 -18.93
C PHE A 252 -13.12 15.53 -20.01
N PHE A 253 -13.89 15.99 -21.01
CA PHE A 253 -14.45 15.14 -22.05
C PHE A 253 -13.36 14.39 -22.85
N ARG A 254 -12.31 15.10 -23.26
CA ARG A 254 -11.17 14.48 -23.97
C ARG A 254 -10.41 13.48 -23.10
N ALA A 255 -10.17 13.81 -21.84
CA ALA A 255 -9.51 12.92 -20.90
C ALA A 255 -10.34 11.65 -20.65
N PHE A 256 -11.65 11.81 -20.42
CA PHE A 256 -12.58 10.72 -20.19
C PHE A 256 -12.66 9.77 -21.39
N LYS A 257 -12.86 10.31 -22.60
CA LYS A 257 -12.91 9.51 -23.83
C LYS A 257 -11.59 8.78 -24.09
N LYS A 258 -10.45 9.40 -23.78
CA LYS A 258 -9.13 8.78 -23.95
C LYS A 258 -8.90 7.63 -22.97
N GLU A 259 -9.33 7.77 -21.72
CA GLU A 259 -9.10 6.77 -20.66
C GLU A 259 -10.10 5.61 -20.75
N TYR A 260 -11.39 5.89 -21.01
CA TYR A 260 -12.45 4.88 -20.96
C TYR A 260 -12.95 4.43 -22.34
N GLY A 261 -12.50 5.05 -23.44
CA GLY A 261 -12.95 4.71 -24.79
C GLY A 261 -14.39 5.13 -25.12
N MET A 262 -15.12 5.70 -24.16
CA MET A 262 -16.52 6.10 -24.28
C MET A 262 -16.73 7.53 -23.84
N THR A 263 -17.88 8.10 -24.18
CA THR A 263 -18.27 9.45 -23.72
C THR A 263 -18.96 9.37 -22.36
N PRO A 264 -18.73 10.36 -21.46
CA PRO A 264 -19.46 10.42 -20.20
C PRO A 264 -20.96 10.64 -20.51
N LYS A 265 -21.80 9.83 -19.92
CA LYS A 265 -23.26 9.92 -20.02
C LYS A 265 -23.87 10.17 -18.66
#